data_9e9844ac8501dcd2f58c6f319e45b512
#
_entry.id   9e9844ac8501dcd2f58c6f319e45b512
#
_cell.length_a   1.000
_cell.length_b   1.000
_cell.length_c   1.000
_cell.angle_alpha   90.00
_cell.angle_beta   90.00
_cell.angle_gamma   90.00
#
_symmetry.space_group_name_H-M   'P 1'
#
loop_
_entity.id
_entity.type
_entity.pdbx_description
1 polymer ?
#
loop_
_entity_poly.entity_id
_entity_poly.type
_entity_poly.pdbx_seq_one_letter_code
_entity_poly.pdbx_strand_id
1 'polypeptide(L)'
;MPTTIALDAFGGDDCPHAEVDAAMSEVRIRGKRGAAHARSAESVKQALRHGIDIIFHASYTDTETLDMLEAAKDRVFIAPGIGIIHALLNEAEPWGLTRAQAISMGYLHEWDAALESLRAMHRRGIRILPGGDYGFAFTPHGDNARDLEFFVKYLGFTPMEAIRCATLYGGQMMMRGHELGAVKEGHLADLLLVDGDPLANLAILRDPKRILAVMKDGQFAKAPEIAAQRAWGRAA
;
A
#
# COMPACT_ATOMS: atom_id res chain seq x y z
N MET A 1 4.85 1.04 21.08
CA MET A 1 4.49 1.01 19.65
C MET A 1 5.68 1.41 18.82
N PRO A 2 5.97 0.76 17.69
CA PRO A 2 7.03 1.23 16.81
C PRO A 2 6.61 2.59 16.22
N THR A 3 7.37 3.64 16.53
CA THR A 3 7.15 4.97 15.96
C THR A 3 7.93 5.05 14.66
N THR A 4 7.25 5.23 13.54
CA THR A 4 7.87 5.55 12.25
C THR A 4 8.13 7.04 12.21
N ILE A 5 9.36 7.44 11.82
CA ILE A 5 9.67 8.84 11.54
C ILE A 5 9.47 9.04 10.05
N ALA A 6 8.51 9.86 9.67
CA ALA A 6 8.32 10.28 8.29
C ALA A 6 9.15 11.53 8.03
N LEU A 7 9.88 11.52 6.92
CA LEU A 7 10.66 12.64 6.42
C LEU A 7 10.10 13.04 5.07
N ASP A 8 9.69 14.27 4.94
CA ASP A 8 9.53 14.92 3.63
C ASP A 8 10.89 15.50 3.24
N ALA A 9 11.66 14.74 2.47
CA ALA A 9 13.04 15.10 2.11
C ALA A 9 13.14 15.76 0.73
N PHE A 10 12.04 16.06 0.05
CA PHE A 10 12.08 16.28 -1.40
C PHE A 10 11.38 17.57 -1.88
N GLY A 11 11.64 18.66 -1.21
CA GLY A 11 11.27 20.00 -1.68
C GLY A 11 12.32 20.61 -2.61
N GLY A 12 12.66 19.96 -3.76
CA GLY A 12 13.52 20.57 -4.78
C GLY A 12 14.76 19.77 -5.16
N ASP A 13 15.46 20.21 -6.21
CA ASP A 13 16.61 19.53 -6.84
C ASP A 13 17.88 19.49 -5.96
N ASP A 14 17.90 20.25 -4.86
CA ASP A 14 19.02 20.35 -3.92
C ASP A 14 18.67 19.73 -2.56
N CYS A 15 18.18 18.49 -2.54
CA CYS A 15 17.99 17.79 -1.28
C CYS A 15 19.33 17.66 -0.53
N PRO A 16 19.45 18.27 0.67
CA PRO A 16 20.69 18.23 1.42
C PRO A 16 20.93 16.82 1.95
N HIS A 17 21.87 16.11 1.33
CA HIS A 17 22.29 14.77 1.74
C HIS A 17 22.58 14.67 3.25
N ALA A 18 23.17 15.73 3.82
CA ALA A 18 23.50 15.79 5.24
C ALA A 18 22.30 15.70 6.17
N GLU A 19 21.17 16.34 5.84
CA GLU A 19 19.96 16.29 6.67
C GLU A 19 19.26 14.94 6.58
N VAL A 20 19.21 14.34 5.39
CA VAL A 20 18.69 12.97 5.24
C VAL A 20 19.56 11.98 6.00
N ASP A 21 20.89 12.10 5.94
CA ASP A 21 21.82 11.25 6.69
C ASP A 21 21.64 11.42 8.21
N ALA A 22 21.54 12.66 8.70
CA ALA A 22 21.33 12.93 10.12
C ALA A 22 20.01 12.32 10.60
N ALA A 23 18.95 12.50 9.86
CA ALA A 23 17.64 11.95 10.17
C ALA A 23 17.65 10.41 10.12
N MET A 24 18.27 9.79 9.12
CA MET A 24 18.38 8.34 9.03
C MET A 24 19.32 7.74 10.08
N SER A 25 20.30 8.50 10.55
CA SER A 25 21.13 8.12 11.69
C SER A 25 20.28 8.01 12.96
N GLU A 26 19.41 8.99 13.20
CA GLU A 26 18.48 8.95 14.34
C GLU A 26 17.46 7.81 14.23
N VAL A 27 16.96 7.55 13.03
CA VAL A 27 16.07 6.41 12.74
C VAL A 27 16.73 5.08 13.12
N ARG A 28 18.02 4.90 12.73
CA ARG A 28 18.80 3.69 13.04
C ARG A 28 19.08 3.54 14.54
N ILE A 29 19.50 4.62 15.20
CA ILE A 29 19.75 4.62 16.66
C ILE A 29 18.52 4.16 17.43
N ARG A 30 17.33 4.52 16.96
CA ARG A 30 16.05 4.14 17.57
C ARG A 30 15.53 2.78 17.13
N GLY A 31 16.23 2.05 16.28
CA GLY A 31 15.76 0.77 15.73
C GLY A 31 14.45 0.90 14.94
N LYS A 32 14.28 2.02 14.21
CA LYS A 32 13.08 2.30 13.42
C LYS A 32 13.34 2.16 11.93
N ARG A 33 12.29 2.23 11.12
CA ARG A 33 12.35 2.34 9.67
C ARG A 33 12.13 3.77 9.23
N GLY A 34 12.81 4.18 8.16
CA GLY A 34 12.58 5.43 7.47
C GLY A 34 11.52 5.27 6.37
N ALA A 35 10.69 6.29 6.20
CA ALA A 35 9.74 6.39 5.10
C ALA A 35 9.93 7.73 4.40
N ALA A 36 9.87 7.76 3.06
CA ALA A 36 10.03 8.97 2.28
C ALA A 36 9.01 9.07 1.16
N HIS A 37 8.51 10.28 0.94
CA HIS A 37 7.80 10.65 -0.27
C HIS A 37 8.85 10.92 -1.37
N ALA A 38 8.87 10.12 -2.44
CA ALA A 38 9.84 10.23 -3.52
C ALA A 38 9.20 9.85 -4.86
N ARG A 39 9.07 10.79 -5.79
CA ARG A 39 8.42 10.57 -7.08
C ARG A 39 9.40 10.37 -8.23
N SER A 40 10.47 11.16 -8.30
CA SER A 40 11.46 11.11 -9.38
C SER A 40 12.46 9.97 -9.21
N ALA A 41 13.08 9.53 -10.30
CA ALA A 41 14.15 8.55 -10.27
C ALA A 41 15.27 8.95 -9.29
N GLU A 42 15.70 10.22 -9.33
CA GLU A 42 16.78 10.68 -8.46
C GLU A 42 16.38 10.67 -6.98
N SER A 43 15.15 11.11 -6.64
CA SER A 43 14.69 11.08 -5.25
C SER A 43 14.57 9.64 -4.71
N VAL A 44 14.16 8.68 -5.55
CA VAL A 44 14.12 7.26 -5.18
C VAL A 44 15.53 6.71 -4.96
N LYS A 45 16.49 7.04 -5.85
CA LYS A 45 17.90 6.64 -5.70
C LYS A 45 18.51 7.20 -4.42
N GLN A 46 18.23 8.47 -4.09
CA GLN A 46 18.67 9.08 -2.83
C GLN A 46 18.08 8.36 -1.63
N ALA A 47 16.76 8.10 -1.63
CA ALA A 47 16.12 7.34 -0.57
C ALA A 47 16.81 5.98 -0.33
N LEU A 48 17.14 5.27 -1.41
CA LEU A 48 17.82 3.98 -1.35
C LEU A 48 19.26 4.09 -0.80
N ARG A 49 20.04 5.10 -1.25
CA ARG A 49 21.41 5.36 -0.79
C ARG A 49 21.47 5.66 0.71
N HIS A 50 20.51 6.40 1.23
CA HIS A 50 20.41 6.72 2.67
C HIS A 50 19.77 5.63 3.51
N GLY A 51 19.31 4.53 2.91
CA GLY A 51 18.79 3.37 3.62
C GLY A 51 17.34 3.51 4.06
N ILE A 52 16.54 4.32 3.37
CA ILE A 52 15.09 4.41 3.56
C ILE A 52 14.43 3.10 3.10
N ASP A 53 13.50 2.61 3.91
CA ASP A 53 12.86 1.30 3.72
C ASP A 53 11.49 1.37 3.05
N ILE A 54 10.78 2.49 3.21
CA ILE A 54 9.42 2.67 2.69
C ILE A 54 9.43 3.89 1.78
N ILE A 55 9.09 3.70 0.51
CA ILE A 55 9.09 4.76 -0.50
C ILE A 55 7.66 4.95 -1.00
N PHE A 56 7.12 6.14 -0.75
CA PHE A 56 5.83 6.54 -1.29
C PHE A 56 6.00 7.05 -2.71
N HIS A 57 5.05 6.69 -3.58
CA HIS A 57 4.93 6.99 -5.00
C HIS A 57 5.90 6.23 -5.90
N ALA A 58 7.17 6.61 -6.01
CA ALA A 58 8.12 6.07 -6.98
C ALA A 58 7.56 6.08 -8.41
N SER A 59 6.88 7.18 -8.78
CA SER A 59 6.12 7.31 -10.03
C SER A 59 7.02 7.25 -11.27
N TYR A 60 8.23 7.81 -11.16
CA TYR A 60 9.17 7.90 -12.28
C TYR A 60 10.43 7.10 -11.95
N THR A 61 10.69 6.03 -12.71
CA THR A 61 11.90 5.22 -12.54
C THR A 61 12.62 5.05 -13.88
N ASP A 62 13.94 5.08 -13.83
CA ASP A 62 14.80 4.66 -14.90
C ASP A 62 15.37 3.24 -14.63
N THR A 63 16.18 2.71 -15.55
CA THR A 63 16.76 1.38 -15.40
C THR A 63 17.63 1.28 -14.16
N GLU A 64 18.46 2.30 -13.87
CA GLU A 64 19.32 2.32 -12.69
C GLU A 64 18.50 2.29 -11.39
N THR A 65 17.41 3.07 -11.32
CA THR A 65 16.49 3.06 -10.17
C THR A 65 15.88 1.69 -9.95
N LEU A 66 15.44 1.03 -11.03
CA LEU A 66 14.87 -0.32 -10.96
C LEU A 66 15.91 -1.35 -10.51
N ASP A 67 17.16 -1.24 -10.96
CA ASP A 67 18.26 -2.12 -10.56
C ASP A 67 18.59 -1.94 -9.07
N MET A 68 18.62 -0.69 -8.59
CA MET A 68 18.82 -0.39 -7.17
C MET A 68 17.67 -0.89 -6.29
N LEU A 69 16.42 -0.73 -6.75
CA LEU A 69 15.25 -1.26 -6.05
C LEU A 69 15.26 -2.79 -5.98
N GLU A 70 15.63 -3.45 -7.08
CA GLU A 70 15.75 -4.91 -7.13
C GLU A 70 16.85 -5.42 -6.19
N ALA A 71 18.00 -4.76 -6.16
CA ALA A 71 19.07 -5.08 -5.22
C ALA A 71 18.65 -4.89 -3.74
N ALA A 72 17.70 -3.99 -3.48
CA ALA A 72 17.17 -3.69 -2.15
C ALA A 72 15.83 -4.37 -1.83
N LYS A 73 15.30 -5.25 -2.69
CA LYS A 73 13.91 -5.77 -2.61
C LYS A 73 13.58 -6.51 -1.32
N ASP A 74 14.57 -7.09 -0.65
CA ASP A 74 14.36 -7.79 0.63
C ASP A 74 14.21 -6.82 1.82
N ARG A 75 14.47 -5.53 1.61
CA ARG A 75 14.41 -4.48 2.63
C ARG A 75 13.31 -3.46 2.34
N VAL A 76 13.16 -3.07 1.07
CA VAL A 76 12.35 -1.94 0.62
C VAL A 76 10.92 -2.33 0.29
N PHE A 77 10.01 -1.39 0.53
CA PHE A 77 8.60 -1.44 0.16
C PHE A 77 8.20 -0.18 -0.59
N ILE A 78 7.41 -0.34 -1.63
CA ILE A 78 6.84 0.77 -2.42
C ILE A 78 5.36 0.90 -2.12
N ALA A 79 4.91 2.11 -1.78
CA ALA A 79 3.50 2.46 -1.61
C ALA A 79 3.09 3.51 -2.66
N PRO A 80 2.52 3.11 -3.80
CA PRO A 80 2.60 3.86 -5.06
C PRO A 80 1.70 5.10 -5.18
N GLY A 81 0.70 5.30 -4.33
CA GLY A 81 -0.19 6.46 -4.44
C GLY A 81 -1.04 6.52 -5.73
N ILE A 82 -1.21 5.41 -6.46
CA ILE A 82 -1.98 5.44 -7.73
C ILE A 82 -3.47 5.75 -7.53
N GLY A 83 -4.01 5.51 -6.32
CA GLY A 83 -5.39 5.83 -5.99
C GLY A 83 -5.70 7.31 -6.13
N ILE A 84 -4.84 8.19 -5.58
CA ILE A 84 -5.03 9.65 -5.68
C ILE A 84 -4.91 10.13 -7.14
N ILE A 85 -3.93 9.62 -7.90
CA ILE A 85 -3.74 10.03 -9.29
C ILE A 85 -4.97 9.62 -10.13
N HIS A 86 -5.48 8.40 -9.93
CA HIS A 86 -6.70 7.95 -10.59
C HIS A 86 -7.90 8.85 -10.27
N ALA A 87 -8.07 9.19 -9.00
CA ALA A 87 -9.20 10.00 -8.55
C ALA A 87 -9.10 11.44 -9.07
N LEU A 88 -7.92 12.05 -9.08
CA LEU A 88 -7.68 13.37 -9.68
C LEU A 88 -8.05 13.41 -11.16
N LEU A 89 -7.75 12.33 -11.90
CA LEU A 89 -8.06 12.25 -13.33
C LEU A 89 -9.52 11.94 -13.64
N ASN A 90 -10.25 11.26 -12.73
CA ASN A 90 -11.54 10.67 -13.11
C ASN A 90 -12.69 11.00 -12.15
N GLU A 91 -12.44 11.50 -10.95
CA GLU A 91 -13.43 11.57 -9.89
C GLU A 91 -13.47 12.93 -9.17
N ALA A 92 -12.48 13.80 -9.35
CA ALA A 92 -12.36 15.05 -8.60
C ALA A 92 -13.24 16.20 -9.14
N GLU A 93 -13.94 16.02 -10.24
CA GLU A 93 -14.77 17.06 -10.88
C GLU A 93 -15.86 17.64 -9.94
N PRO A 94 -16.58 16.83 -9.11
CA PRO A 94 -17.55 17.37 -8.14
C PRO A 94 -16.94 18.32 -7.09
N TRP A 95 -15.62 18.26 -6.92
CA TRP A 95 -14.86 19.12 -6.01
C TRP A 95 -14.09 20.24 -6.73
N GLY A 96 -14.41 20.49 -8.01
CA GLY A 96 -13.91 21.63 -8.78
C GLY A 96 -12.65 21.37 -9.60
N LEU A 97 -12.14 20.14 -9.65
CA LEU A 97 -11.00 19.78 -10.50
C LEU A 97 -11.46 18.94 -11.69
N THR A 98 -11.63 19.57 -12.85
CA THR A 98 -11.98 18.85 -14.08
C THR A 98 -10.84 17.98 -14.58
N ARG A 99 -11.17 16.92 -15.34
CA ARG A 99 -10.16 16.06 -15.97
C ARG A 99 -9.17 16.88 -16.84
N ALA A 100 -9.64 17.89 -17.57
CA ALA A 100 -8.78 18.73 -18.40
C ALA A 100 -7.73 19.51 -17.55
N GLN A 101 -8.15 20.01 -16.41
CA GLN A 101 -7.24 20.67 -15.46
C GLN A 101 -6.25 19.67 -14.88
N ALA A 102 -6.71 18.49 -14.46
CA ALA A 102 -5.81 17.44 -13.96
C ALA A 102 -4.75 17.04 -15.00
N ILE A 103 -5.15 16.91 -16.28
CA ILE A 103 -4.21 16.66 -17.38
C ILE A 103 -3.22 17.81 -17.54
N SER A 104 -3.68 19.06 -17.50
CA SER A 104 -2.79 20.23 -17.63
C SER A 104 -1.80 20.38 -16.46
N MET A 105 -2.13 19.82 -15.31
CA MET A 105 -1.25 19.73 -14.13
C MET A 105 -0.24 18.57 -14.19
N GLY A 106 -0.29 17.75 -15.26
CA GLY A 106 0.66 16.64 -15.48
C GLY A 106 0.22 15.28 -14.92
N TYR A 107 -0.96 15.16 -14.29
CA TYR A 107 -1.36 13.90 -13.66
C TYR A 107 -1.56 12.74 -14.64
N LEU A 108 -1.90 13.00 -15.91
CA LEU A 108 -1.96 11.93 -16.91
C LEU A 108 -0.57 11.38 -17.22
N HIS A 109 0.42 12.26 -17.37
CA HIS A 109 1.81 11.85 -17.57
C HIS A 109 2.35 11.06 -16.36
N GLU A 110 2.05 11.53 -15.14
CA GLU A 110 2.44 10.81 -13.93
C GLU A 110 1.74 9.45 -13.83
N TRP A 111 0.47 9.36 -14.19
CA TRP A 111 -0.27 8.10 -14.21
C TRP A 111 0.38 7.07 -15.13
N ASP A 112 0.68 7.45 -16.36
CA ASP A 112 1.28 6.56 -17.35
C ASP A 112 2.67 6.09 -16.90
N ALA A 113 3.50 7.01 -16.42
CA ALA A 113 4.84 6.72 -15.90
C ALA A 113 4.79 5.81 -14.65
N ALA A 114 3.86 6.07 -13.73
CA ALA A 114 3.69 5.25 -12.53
C ALA A 114 3.28 3.82 -12.88
N LEU A 115 2.35 3.64 -13.83
CA LEU A 115 1.94 2.30 -14.26
C LEU A 115 3.10 1.54 -14.92
N GLU A 116 3.91 2.19 -15.73
CA GLU A 116 5.09 1.58 -16.36
C GLU A 116 6.11 1.15 -15.29
N SER A 117 6.46 2.07 -14.38
CA SER A 117 7.37 1.84 -13.27
C SER A 117 6.92 0.68 -12.38
N LEU A 118 5.65 0.68 -11.97
CA LEU A 118 5.11 -0.34 -11.06
C LEU A 118 5.00 -1.72 -11.71
N ARG A 119 4.67 -1.79 -13.00
CA ARG A 119 4.70 -3.05 -13.76
C ARG A 119 6.12 -3.61 -13.85
N ALA A 120 7.11 -2.73 -14.05
CA ALA A 120 8.51 -3.14 -14.07
C ALA A 120 8.96 -3.63 -12.68
N MET A 121 8.59 -2.93 -11.61
CA MET A 121 8.85 -3.35 -10.23
C MET A 121 8.21 -4.71 -9.91
N HIS A 122 6.94 -4.91 -10.28
CA HIS A 122 6.25 -6.20 -10.09
C HIS A 122 6.99 -7.34 -10.77
N ARG A 123 7.37 -7.19 -12.05
CA ARG A 123 8.14 -8.21 -12.78
C ARG A 123 9.49 -8.55 -12.15
N ARG A 124 10.13 -7.60 -11.44
CA ARG A 124 11.39 -7.77 -10.73
C ARG A 124 11.23 -8.28 -9.29
N GLY A 125 9.99 -8.52 -8.85
CA GLY A 125 9.68 -9.03 -7.51
C GLY A 125 9.91 -8.00 -6.39
N ILE A 126 9.90 -6.71 -6.71
CA ILE A 126 9.95 -5.62 -5.74
C ILE A 126 8.61 -5.56 -5.02
N ARG A 127 8.65 -5.43 -3.69
CA ARG A 127 7.44 -5.47 -2.86
C ARG A 127 6.65 -4.16 -2.96
N ILE A 128 5.43 -4.27 -3.49
CA ILE A 128 4.50 -3.16 -3.62
C ILE A 128 3.38 -3.37 -2.58
N LEU A 129 3.02 -2.30 -1.88
CA LEU A 129 1.95 -2.27 -0.87
C LEU A 129 0.78 -1.45 -1.40
N PRO A 130 -0.46 -1.72 -0.99
CA PRO A 130 -1.55 -0.76 -1.13
C PRO A 130 -1.19 0.54 -0.42
N GLY A 131 -1.39 1.67 -1.08
CA GLY A 131 -1.04 2.98 -0.55
C GLY A 131 -1.53 4.06 -1.48
N GLY A 132 -2.86 4.16 -1.66
CA GLY A 132 -3.51 5.01 -2.66
C GLY A 132 -3.55 6.49 -2.31
N ASP A 133 -2.93 6.92 -1.19
CA ASP A 133 -2.92 8.32 -0.72
C ASP A 133 -4.36 8.83 -0.45
N TYR A 134 -5.04 8.15 0.49
CA TYR A 134 -6.42 8.43 0.89
C TYR A 134 -6.51 9.51 1.97
N GLY A 135 -7.63 10.24 2.00
CA GLY A 135 -7.93 11.27 2.99
C GLY A 135 -8.47 12.57 2.39
N PHE A 136 -8.50 12.68 1.07
CA PHE A 136 -9.15 13.79 0.37
C PHE A 136 -10.65 13.52 0.15
N ALA A 137 -11.41 14.56 -0.14
CA ALA A 137 -12.85 14.45 -0.38
C ALA A 137 -13.21 13.49 -1.53
N PHE A 138 -12.34 13.40 -2.54
CA PHE A 138 -12.48 12.48 -3.70
C PHE A 138 -11.73 11.15 -3.52
N THR A 139 -11.00 10.97 -2.42
CA THR A 139 -10.39 9.70 -1.99
C THR A 139 -10.60 9.50 -0.48
N PRO A 140 -11.84 9.25 -0.04
CA PRO A 140 -12.14 9.17 1.39
C PRO A 140 -11.48 7.97 2.05
N HIS A 141 -11.21 8.08 3.35
CA HIS A 141 -10.83 6.92 4.16
C HIS A 141 -11.91 5.84 4.11
N GLY A 142 -11.48 4.58 4.15
CA GLY A 142 -12.38 3.42 4.12
C GLY A 142 -12.48 2.73 2.75
N ASP A 143 -12.02 3.36 1.66
CA ASP A 143 -11.98 2.77 0.32
C ASP A 143 -10.62 2.19 -0.07
N ASN A 144 -9.74 1.98 0.89
CA ASN A 144 -8.36 1.55 0.67
C ASN A 144 -8.23 0.19 -0.05
N ALA A 145 -9.23 -0.70 0.10
CA ALA A 145 -9.23 -1.99 -0.60
C ALA A 145 -9.35 -1.86 -2.13
N ARG A 146 -9.71 -0.68 -2.64
CA ARG A 146 -9.74 -0.35 -4.06
C ARG A 146 -8.38 -0.49 -4.74
N ASP A 147 -7.29 -0.26 -4.02
CA ASP A 147 -5.94 -0.43 -4.56
C ASP A 147 -5.69 -1.86 -5.05
N LEU A 148 -6.30 -2.86 -4.42
CA LEU A 148 -6.18 -4.25 -4.83
C LEU A 148 -6.79 -4.49 -6.21
N GLU A 149 -7.92 -3.84 -6.51
CA GLU A 149 -8.53 -3.87 -7.84
C GLU A 149 -7.62 -3.18 -8.87
N PHE A 150 -6.99 -2.05 -8.50
CA PHE A 150 -6.05 -1.34 -9.36
C PHE A 150 -4.81 -2.17 -9.68
N PHE A 151 -4.30 -2.93 -8.71
CA PHE A 151 -3.15 -3.82 -8.92
C PHE A 151 -3.46 -4.88 -9.96
N VAL A 152 -4.63 -5.49 -9.90
CA VAL A 152 -5.05 -6.47 -10.92
C VAL A 152 -5.33 -5.79 -12.25
N LYS A 153 -6.12 -4.71 -12.25
CA LYS A 153 -6.59 -4.06 -13.48
C LYS A 153 -5.47 -3.38 -14.27
N TYR A 154 -4.53 -2.74 -13.57
CA TYR A 154 -3.55 -1.86 -14.21
C TYR A 154 -2.11 -2.37 -14.14
N LEU A 155 -1.75 -3.17 -13.13
CA LEU A 155 -0.35 -3.55 -12.90
C LEU A 155 -0.03 -4.99 -13.26
N GLY A 156 -1.03 -5.82 -13.57
CA GLY A 156 -0.86 -7.21 -13.98
C GLY A 156 -0.70 -8.20 -12.83
N PHE A 157 -1.10 -7.82 -11.61
CA PHE A 157 -1.15 -8.75 -10.48
C PHE A 157 -2.30 -9.75 -10.64
N THR A 158 -2.11 -10.94 -10.13
CA THR A 158 -3.23 -11.83 -9.83
C THR A 158 -3.98 -11.37 -8.58
N PRO A 159 -5.26 -11.71 -8.38
CA PRO A 159 -5.98 -11.39 -7.16
C PRO A 159 -5.26 -11.85 -5.88
N MET A 160 -4.65 -13.04 -5.89
CA MET A 160 -3.89 -13.55 -4.76
C MET A 160 -2.65 -12.70 -4.46
N GLU A 161 -1.90 -12.29 -5.47
CA GLU A 161 -0.75 -11.40 -5.29
C GLU A 161 -1.18 -10.06 -4.72
N ALA A 162 -2.27 -9.46 -5.20
CA ALA A 162 -2.82 -8.22 -4.67
C ALA A 162 -3.20 -8.36 -3.17
N ILE A 163 -3.87 -9.45 -2.79
CA ILE A 163 -4.18 -9.72 -1.38
C ILE A 163 -2.90 -9.89 -0.54
N ARG A 164 -1.89 -10.58 -1.06
CA ARG A 164 -0.60 -10.74 -0.37
C ARG A 164 0.12 -9.40 -0.16
N CYS A 165 -0.03 -8.45 -1.05
CA CYS A 165 0.51 -7.09 -0.87
C CYS A 165 -0.09 -6.42 0.37
N ALA A 166 -1.40 -6.55 0.58
CA ALA A 166 -2.09 -5.96 1.74
C ALA A 166 -1.87 -6.73 3.05
N THR A 167 -1.60 -8.02 2.98
CA THR A 167 -1.52 -8.90 4.16
C THR A 167 -0.06 -9.25 4.50
N LEU A 168 0.53 -10.17 3.76
CA LEU A 168 1.89 -10.67 4.02
C LEU A 168 2.94 -9.56 4.00
N TYR A 169 2.93 -8.73 2.94
CA TYR A 169 3.90 -7.63 2.84
C TYR A 169 3.60 -6.51 3.84
N GLY A 170 2.32 -6.29 4.16
CA GLY A 170 1.93 -5.39 5.25
C GLY A 170 2.53 -5.81 6.60
N GLY A 171 2.42 -7.09 6.96
CA GLY A 171 3.03 -7.64 8.18
C GLY A 171 4.57 -7.51 8.17
N GLN A 172 5.20 -7.77 7.04
CA GLN A 172 6.65 -7.61 6.87
C GLN A 172 7.07 -6.14 6.96
N MET A 173 6.31 -5.23 6.36
CA MET A 173 6.57 -3.79 6.45
C MET A 173 6.49 -3.30 7.88
N MET A 174 5.58 -3.82 8.68
CA MET A 174 5.44 -3.52 10.11
C MET A 174 6.54 -4.18 10.99
N MET A 175 7.53 -4.88 10.41
CA MET A 175 8.55 -5.68 11.11
C MET A 175 7.96 -6.83 11.94
N ARG A 176 6.74 -7.25 11.63
CA ARG A 176 5.97 -8.27 12.36
C ARG A 176 5.56 -9.44 11.46
N GLY A 177 6.26 -9.68 10.35
CA GLY A 177 5.96 -10.76 9.41
C GLY A 177 6.08 -12.18 10.02
N HIS A 178 6.63 -12.32 11.22
CA HIS A 178 6.68 -13.57 11.97
C HIS A 178 5.37 -13.90 12.70
N GLU A 179 4.46 -12.93 12.82
CA GLU A 179 3.20 -13.06 13.57
C GLU A 179 1.99 -12.43 12.86
N LEU A 180 2.18 -11.65 11.78
CA LEU A 180 1.12 -10.97 11.03
C LEU A 180 1.14 -11.30 9.55
N GLY A 181 -0.02 -11.15 8.91
CA GLY A 181 -0.18 -11.18 7.46
C GLY A 181 -0.40 -12.56 6.84
N ALA A 182 -0.50 -13.62 7.64
CA ALA A 182 -0.81 -14.97 7.17
C ALA A 182 -1.70 -15.71 8.16
N VAL A 183 -2.55 -16.61 7.64
CA VAL A 183 -3.28 -17.60 8.45
C VAL A 183 -2.35 -18.78 8.66
N LYS A 184 -1.67 -18.80 9.79
CA LYS A 184 -0.64 -19.78 10.11
C LYS A 184 -0.56 -19.99 11.62
N GLU A 185 -0.21 -21.21 12.04
CA GLU A 185 0.08 -21.51 13.45
C GLU A 185 1.16 -20.57 14.01
N GLY A 186 0.92 -20.06 15.22
CA GLY A 186 1.80 -19.08 15.87
C GLY A 186 1.60 -17.63 15.41
N HIS A 187 0.71 -17.37 14.45
CA HIS A 187 0.35 -16.00 14.04
C HIS A 187 -0.82 -15.49 14.87
N LEU A 188 -0.89 -14.17 15.01
CA LEU A 188 -2.02 -13.49 15.62
C LEU A 188 -3.29 -13.72 14.80
N ALA A 189 -4.41 -13.92 15.47
CA ALA A 189 -5.70 -14.08 14.82
C ALA A 189 -6.27 -12.71 14.39
N ASP A 190 -5.59 -12.06 13.45
CA ASP A 190 -6.04 -10.85 12.74
C ASP A 190 -6.70 -11.31 11.45
N LEU A 191 -8.02 -11.52 11.47
CA LEU A 191 -8.76 -12.22 10.43
C LEU A 191 -9.95 -11.40 9.92
N LEU A 192 -10.25 -11.56 8.64
CA LEU A 192 -11.51 -11.13 8.04
C LEU A 192 -12.31 -12.35 7.60
N LEU A 193 -13.60 -12.39 7.95
CA LEU A 193 -14.57 -13.29 7.35
C LEU A 193 -15.35 -12.53 6.28
N VAL A 194 -15.25 -13.00 5.05
CA VAL A 194 -15.82 -12.33 3.88
C VAL A 194 -16.91 -13.21 3.27
N ASP A 195 -18.04 -12.60 2.90
CA ASP A 195 -19.12 -13.28 2.18
C ASP A 195 -18.81 -13.31 0.68
N GLY A 196 -18.22 -14.40 0.21
CA GLY A 196 -17.85 -14.67 -1.18
C GLY A 196 -16.37 -14.96 -1.36
N ASP A 197 -15.97 -15.10 -2.61
CA ASP A 197 -14.60 -15.41 -2.99
C ASP A 197 -13.87 -14.14 -3.47
N PRO A 198 -12.95 -13.56 -2.67
CA PRO A 198 -12.19 -12.39 -3.08
C PRO A 198 -11.21 -12.66 -4.23
N LEU A 199 -10.86 -13.92 -4.52
CA LEU A 199 -10.03 -14.25 -5.67
C LEU A 199 -10.82 -14.15 -6.99
N ALA A 200 -12.12 -14.39 -6.94
CA ALA A 200 -13.00 -14.19 -8.08
C ALA A 200 -13.42 -12.72 -8.25
N ASN A 201 -13.57 -11.98 -7.13
CA ASN A 201 -13.99 -10.59 -7.16
C ASN A 201 -13.44 -9.80 -5.96
N LEU A 202 -12.36 -9.03 -6.17
CA LEU A 202 -11.75 -8.20 -5.13
C LEU A 202 -12.67 -7.07 -4.62
N ALA A 203 -13.62 -6.60 -5.44
CA ALA A 203 -14.51 -5.50 -5.06
C ALA A 203 -15.37 -5.81 -3.81
N ILE A 204 -15.58 -7.09 -3.48
CA ILE A 204 -16.29 -7.49 -2.26
C ILE A 204 -15.57 -6.99 -0.99
N LEU A 205 -14.26 -6.78 -1.04
CA LEU A 205 -13.48 -6.26 0.09
C LEU A 205 -13.75 -4.77 0.39
N ARG A 206 -14.41 -4.06 -0.53
CA ARG A 206 -14.84 -2.66 -0.37
C ARG A 206 -16.25 -2.54 0.18
N ASP A 207 -17.03 -3.61 0.17
CA ASP A 207 -18.40 -3.60 0.65
C ASP A 207 -18.46 -4.02 2.13
N PRO A 208 -18.77 -3.08 3.07
CA PRO A 208 -18.85 -3.40 4.50
C PRO A 208 -19.90 -4.48 4.81
N LYS A 209 -20.90 -4.69 3.93
CA LYS A 209 -21.93 -5.73 4.12
C LYS A 209 -21.37 -7.12 3.81
N ARG A 210 -20.34 -7.21 2.96
CA ARG A 210 -19.67 -8.46 2.61
C ARG A 210 -18.57 -8.82 3.62
N ILE A 211 -18.14 -7.92 4.49
CA ILE A 211 -17.22 -8.20 5.60
C ILE A 211 -18.06 -8.66 6.78
N LEU A 212 -18.23 -9.96 6.94
CA LEU A 212 -19.10 -10.55 7.96
C LEU A 212 -18.52 -10.45 9.38
N ALA A 213 -17.19 -10.57 9.50
CA ALA A 213 -16.50 -10.41 10.78
C ALA A 213 -15.11 -9.78 10.58
N VAL A 214 -14.68 -9.05 11.59
CA VAL A 214 -13.32 -8.52 11.74
C VAL A 214 -12.80 -8.96 13.09
N MET A 215 -11.70 -9.69 13.09
CA MET A 215 -11.03 -10.15 14.30
C MET A 215 -9.65 -9.53 14.37
N LYS A 216 -9.27 -9.07 15.56
CA LYS A 216 -7.97 -8.55 15.88
C LYS A 216 -7.46 -9.23 17.15
N ASP A 217 -6.29 -9.85 17.08
CA ASP A 217 -5.67 -10.59 18.19
C ASP A 217 -6.67 -11.55 18.88
N GLY A 218 -7.45 -12.29 18.06
CA GLY A 218 -8.44 -13.25 18.52
C GLY A 218 -9.74 -12.65 19.06
N GLN A 219 -9.88 -11.33 19.09
CA GLN A 219 -11.09 -10.64 19.56
C GLN A 219 -11.87 -10.02 18.41
N PHE A 220 -13.20 -10.12 18.43
CA PHE A 220 -14.05 -9.53 17.43
C PHE A 220 -14.16 -8.01 17.60
N ALA A 221 -13.67 -7.26 16.60
CA ALA A 221 -14.00 -5.85 16.41
C ALA A 221 -15.36 -5.69 15.70
N LYS A 222 -15.69 -6.63 14.80
CA LYS A 222 -17.02 -6.83 14.22
C LYS A 222 -17.33 -8.31 14.34
N ALA A 223 -18.34 -8.67 15.15
CA ALA A 223 -18.80 -10.04 15.28
C ALA A 223 -19.69 -10.41 14.09
N PRO A 224 -19.68 -11.68 13.63
CA PRO A 224 -20.63 -12.13 12.63
C PRO A 224 -22.04 -12.10 13.21
N GLU A 225 -23.03 -11.70 12.40
CA GLU A 225 -24.44 -11.88 12.77
C GLU A 225 -24.71 -13.39 12.79
N ILE A 226 -24.85 -13.95 13.99
CA ILE A 226 -25.31 -15.33 14.15
C ILE A 226 -26.80 -15.27 13.83
N ALA A 227 -27.20 -15.73 12.64
CA ALA A 227 -28.59 -15.98 12.34
C ALA A 227 -29.15 -16.82 13.50
N ALA A 228 -30.15 -16.28 14.21
CA ALA A 228 -30.71 -16.85 15.40
C ALA A 228 -30.94 -18.36 15.20
N GLN A 229 -30.20 -19.12 15.95
CA GLN A 229 -30.36 -20.54 16.26
C GLN A 229 -31.12 -21.36 15.21
N ARG A 230 -30.43 -21.98 14.28
CA ARG A 230 -30.82 -23.36 13.94
C ARG A 230 -30.51 -24.19 15.18
N ALA A 231 -31.54 -24.48 15.94
CA ALA A 231 -31.51 -25.40 17.06
C ALA A 231 -30.86 -26.71 16.53
N TRP A 232 -29.65 -26.99 16.97
CA TRP A 232 -29.14 -28.35 16.87
C TRP A 232 -30.02 -29.18 17.80
N GLY A 233 -30.96 -29.90 17.16
CA GLY A 233 -31.82 -30.82 17.89
C GLY A 233 -30.92 -31.71 18.72
N ARG A 234 -31.12 -31.72 20.03
CA ARG A 234 -30.63 -32.77 20.89
C ARG A 234 -31.30 -34.06 20.39
N ALA A 235 -30.53 -34.89 19.71
CA ALA A 235 -30.90 -36.29 19.55
C ALA A 235 -30.85 -36.90 20.95
N ALA A 236 -32.01 -37.34 21.42
CA ALA A 236 -32.18 -38.10 22.62
C ALA A 236 -31.61 -39.54 22.42
#